data_03e27b8fd8adc57c1124f8b7c6cd0920
#
_entry.id   03e27b8fd8adc57c1124f8b7c6cd0920
#
_cell.length_a   1.000
_cell.length_b   1.000
_cell.length_c   1.000
_cell.angle_alpha   90.00
_cell.angle_beta   90.00
_cell.angle_gamma   90.00
#
_symmetry.space_group_name_H-M   'P 1'
#
loop_
_entity.id
_entity.type
_entity.pdbx_description
1 polymer ?
#
loop_
_entity_poly.entity_id
_entity_poly.type
_entity_poly.pdbx_seq_one_letter_code
_entity_poly.pdbx_strand_id
1 'polypeptide(L)'
;MLASCSVSRQTVTRYQTLSQRVQLGLKMDQHEYNLSSSARVWRDELIVLSVQPMLGIEMVRLEATPDSIWVFDKMNRRYAAMDYASVNRMIQPNVSFRMLQELCNHPITPKKKENIEQEFVSGKHRLIVTCKFSNREYNTLQAPARTKVNKYKQVDLRTILPL
;
A
#
# COMPACT_ATOMS: atom_id res chain seq x y z
N MET A 1 -8.90 48.51 -5.78
CA MET A 1 -9.59 47.26 -5.56
C MET A 1 -8.52 46.15 -5.44
N LEU A 2 -8.28 45.67 -4.23
CA LEU A 2 -7.35 44.59 -3.99
C LEU A 2 -8.13 43.28 -4.02
N ALA A 3 -7.91 42.48 -5.07
CA ALA A 3 -8.46 41.12 -5.16
C ALA A 3 -7.71 40.22 -4.17
N SER A 4 -8.36 39.91 -3.05
CA SER A 4 -7.85 38.92 -2.09
C SER A 4 -7.97 37.51 -2.72
N CYS A 5 -6.86 37.00 -3.22
CA CYS A 5 -6.74 35.59 -3.52
C CYS A 5 -6.75 34.80 -2.20
N SER A 6 -7.90 34.29 -1.81
CA SER A 6 -7.99 33.29 -0.76
C SER A 6 -7.39 31.98 -1.27
N VAL A 7 -6.12 31.76 -0.98
CA VAL A 7 -5.51 30.45 -1.11
C VAL A 7 -6.20 29.55 -0.08
N SER A 8 -7.09 28.71 -0.58
CA SER A 8 -7.69 27.64 0.22
C SER A 8 -6.56 26.72 0.71
N ARG A 9 -6.06 26.97 1.90
CA ARG A 9 -5.21 26.00 2.61
C ARG A 9 -6.07 24.77 2.86
N GLN A 10 -5.88 23.74 2.06
CA GLN A 10 -6.38 22.41 2.41
C GLN A 10 -5.75 22.07 3.76
N THR A 11 -6.56 22.13 4.80
CA THR A 11 -6.21 21.65 6.13
C THR A 11 -5.97 20.16 5.99
N VAL A 12 -4.69 19.74 6.02
CA VAL A 12 -4.34 18.34 6.14
C VAL A 12 -4.95 17.86 7.45
N THR A 13 -6.05 17.14 7.36
CA THR A 13 -6.74 16.61 8.52
C THR A 13 -5.77 15.71 9.28
N ARG A 14 -5.44 16.11 10.50
CA ARG A 14 -4.51 15.38 11.36
C ARG A 14 -5.24 14.16 11.92
N TYR A 15 -5.19 13.04 11.20
CA TYR A 15 -5.80 11.80 11.62
C TYR A 15 -4.80 10.92 12.41
N GLN A 16 -5.31 10.03 13.25
CA GLN A 16 -4.54 8.98 13.92
C GLN A 16 -4.60 7.67 13.12
N THR A 17 -5.77 7.35 12.59
CA THR A 17 -5.97 6.16 11.76
C THR A 17 -6.77 6.47 10.50
N LEU A 18 -6.50 5.71 9.45
CA LEU A 18 -7.19 5.79 8.17
C LEU A 18 -7.56 4.38 7.72
N SER A 19 -8.79 4.20 7.27
CA SER A 19 -9.26 2.98 6.62
C SER A 19 -9.89 3.33 5.28
N GLN A 20 -9.59 2.54 4.24
CA GLN A 20 -10.16 2.78 2.91
C GLN A 20 -10.13 1.53 2.04
N ARG A 21 -10.98 1.49 1.05
CA ARG A 21 -10.88 0.51 -0.04
C ARG A 21 -9.86 0.96 -1.07
N VAL A 22 -9.17 -0.01 -1.66
CA VAL A 22 -8.18 0.21 -2.71
C VAL A 22 -8.47 -0.73 -3.86
N GLN A 23 -8.78 -0.17 -5.03
CA GLN A 23 -8.74 -0.95 -6.27
C GLN A 23 -7.29 -0.91 -6.76
N LEU A 24 -6.61 -2.04 -6.66
CA LEU A 24 -5.20 -2.18 -6.99
C LEU A 24 -5.05 -2.77 -8.39
N GLY A 25 -4.40 -2.04 -9.29
CA GLY A 25 -3.99 -2.52 -10.59
C GLY A 25 -2.49 -2.84 -10.57
N LEU A 26 -2.13 -4.00 -11.05
CA LEU A 26 -0.74 -4.43 -11.22
C LEU A 26 -0.54 -4.82 -12.67
N LYS A 27 0.38 -4.15 -13.35
CA LYS A 27 0.78 -4.50 -14.73
C LYS A 27 2.26 -4.82 -14.74
N MET A 28 2.58 -6.05 -15.05
CA MET A 28 3.94 -6.54 -15.15
C MET A 28 4.13 -7.26 -16.48
N ASP A 29 5.00 -6.74 -17.34
CA ASP A 29 5.23 -7.22 -18.70
C ASP A 29 3.91 -7.27 -19.49
N GLN A 30 3.43 -8.47 -19.83
CA GLN A 30 2.16 -8.66 -20.56
C GLN A 30 0.98 -9.07 -19.65
N HIS A 31 1.21 -9.17 -18.34
CA HIS A 31 0.19 -9.57 -17.37
C HIS A 31 -0.37 -8.35 -16.66
N GLU A 32 -1.70 -8.31 -16.56
CA GLU A 32 -2.41 -7.26 -15.86
C GLU A 32 -3.39 -7.89 -14.85
N TYR A 33 -3.35 -7.38 -13.62
CA TYR A 33 -4.21 -7.83 -12.52
C TYR A 33 -4.97 -6.65 -11.95
N ASN A 34 -6.26 -6.83 -11.73
CA ASN A 34 -7.11 -5.90 -11.00
C ASN A 34 -7.59 -6.59 -9.72
N LEU A 35 -7.17 -6.07 -8.58
CA LEU A 35 -7.36 -6.71 -7.28
C LEU A 35 -8.13 -5.81 -6.34
N SER A 36 -9.18 -6.34 -5.74
CA SER A 36 -9.85 -5.68 -4.63
C SER A 36 -8.99 -5.78 -3.37
N SER A 37 -8.79 -4.66 -2.70
CA SER A 37 -7.99 -4.59 -1.49
C SER A 37 -8.52 -3.52 -0.54
N SER A 38 -8.01 -3.54 0.68
CA SER A 38 -8.24 -2.52 1.69
C SER A 38 -6.93 -2.09 2.32
N ALA A 39 -6.82 -0.81 2.61
CA ALA A 39 -5.68 -0.24 3.32
C ALA A 39 -6.12 0.27 4.69
N ARG A 40 -5.34 -0.02 5.71
CA ARG A 40 -5.48 0.50 7.06
C ARG A 40 -4.16 1.12 7.48
N VAL A 41 -4.21 2.34 7.95
CA VAL A 41 -3.02 3.11 8.34
C VAL A 41 -3.17 3.54 9.80
N TRP A 42 -2.21 3.19 10.61
CA TRP A 42 -1.93 3.79 11.90
C TRP A 42 -0.76 4.74 11.68
N ARG A 43 -1.03 6.00 11.82
CA ARG A 43 -0.10 7.07 11.45
C ARG A 43 1.25 6.88 12.12
N ASP A 44 2.31 6.96 11.32
CA ASP A 44 3.72 6.83 11.71
C ASP A 44 4.09 5.49 12.40
N GLU A 45 3.19 4.49 12.36
CA GLU A 45 3.36 3.22 13.07
C GLU A 45 3.22 1.99 12.16
N LEU A 46 2.10 1.87 11.43
CA LEU A 46 1.79 0.68 10.65
C LEU A 46 0.88 0.98 9.46
N ILE A 47 1.19 0.39 8.32
CA ILE A 47 0.30 0.32 7.17
C ILE A 47 0.02 -1.15 6.88
N VAL A 48 -1.25 -1.50 6.73
CA VAL A 48 -1.69 -2.84 6.35
C VAL A 48 -2.47 -2.76 5.06
N LEU A 49 -1.99 -3.44 4.03
CA LEU A 49 -2.71 -3.66 2.79
C LEU A 49 -3.19 -5.12 2.74
N SER A 50 -4.50 -5.32 2.70
CA SER A 50 -5.12 -6.63 2.60
C SER A 50 -5.66 -6.81 1.18
N VAL A 51 -5.11 -7.77 0.44
CA VAL A 51 -5.53 -8.09 -0.93
C VAL A 51 -6.53 -9.24 -0.90
N GLN A 52 -7.73 -8.97 -1.40
CA GLN A 52 -8.90 -9.87 -1.34
C GLN A 52 -9.49 -10.02 -2.75
N PRO A 53 -8.83 -10.74 -3.66
CA PRO A 53 -9.23 -10.78 -5.07
C PRO A 53 -10.57 -11.47 -5.31
N MET A 54 -10.98 -12.37 -4.42
CA MET A 54 -12.21 -13.15 -4.56
C MET A 54 -12.97 -13.24 -3.24
N LEU A 55 -14.28 -12.95 -3.28
CA LEU A 55 -15.24 -13.19 -2.19
C LEU A 55 -14.82 -12.71 -0.79
N GLY A 56 -14.00 -11.66 -0.72
CA GLY A 56 -13.54 -11.11 0.55
C GLY A 56 -12.51 -11.96 1.29
N ILE A 57 -11.95 -13.00 0.66
CA ILE A 57 -10.90 -13.81 1.24
C ILE A 57 -9.55 -13.11 1.07
N GLU A 58 -8.88 -12.84 2.18
CA GLU A 58 -7.54 -12.27 2.18
C GLU A 58 -6.52 -13.32 1.73
N MET A 59 -5.92 -13.10 0.55
CA MET A 59 -4.91 -14.00 -0.02
C MET A 59 -3.49 -13.51 0.24
N VAL A 60 -3.29 -12.19 0.18
CA VAL A 60 -2.01 -11.56 0.46
C VAL A 60 -2.22 -10.41 1.43
N ARG A 61 -1.31 -10.29 2.37
CA ARG A 61 -1.28 -9.19 3.32
C ARG A 61 0.11 -8.58 3.35
N LEU A 62 0.18 -7.28 3.15
CA LEU A 62 1.39 -6.51 3.30
C LEU A 62 1.29 -5.68 4.58
N GLU A 63 2.33 -5.73 5.41
CA GLU A 63 2.47 -4.90 6.59
C GLU A 63 3.75 -4.08 6.47
N ALA A 64 3.62 -2.75 6.42
CA ALA A 64 4.74 -1.84 6.41
C ALA A 64 4.86 -1.15 7.76
N THR A 65 6.03 -1.22 8.35
CA THR A 65 6.43 -0.47 9.54
C THR A 65 7.46 0.60 9.14
N PRO A 66 7.85 1.54 10.02
CA PRO A 66 8.93 2.47 9.72
C PRO A 66 10.27 1.81 9.33
N ASP A 67 10.50 0.57 9.78
CA ASP A 67 11.78 -0.12 9.60
C ASP A 67 11.77 -1.19 8.50
N SER A 68 10.60 -1.79 8.22
CA SER A 68 10.53 -3.00 7.39
C SER A 68 9.19 -3.18 6.69
N ILE A 69 9.23 -4.01 5.64
CA ILE A 69 8.04 -4.48 4.91
C ILE A 69 7.94 -5.98 5.11
N TRP A 70 6.73 -6.44 5.41
CA TRP A 70 6.36 -7.84 5.59
C TRP A 70 5.29 -8.21 4.59
N VAL A 71 5.48 -9.29 3.87
CA VAL A 71 4.52 -9.81 2.90
C VAL A 71 4.11 -11.21 3.30
N PHE A 72 2.83 -11.44 3.54
CA PHE A 72 2.25 -12.71 3.92
C PHE A 72 1.47 -13.29 2.75
N ASP A 73 1.91 -14.42 2.24
CA ASP A 73 1.13 -15.29 1.34
C ASP A 73 0.30 -16.24 2.21
N LYS A 74 -0.95 -15.90 2.42
CA LYS A 74 -1.85 -16.63 3.31
C LYS A 74 -2.28 -17.97 2.74
N MET A 75 -2.33 -18.08 1.43
CA MET A 75 -2.69 -19.33 0.74
C MET A 75 -1.66 -20.42 0.99
N ASN A 76 -0.38 -20.07 0.86
CA ASN A 76 0.73 -21.02 1.00
C ASN A 76 1.39 -20.97 2.38
N ARG A 77 0.86 -20.18 3.32
CA ARG A 77 1.41 -19.98 4.68
C ARG A 77 2.89 -19.63 4.68
N ARG A 78 3.26 -18.68 3.84
CA ARG A 78 4.63 -18.17 3.71
C ARG A 78 4.66 -16.68 4.02
N TYR A 79 5.81 -16.18 4.45
CA TYR A 79 6.05 -14.75 4.56
C TYR A 79 7.48 -14.39 4.20
N ALA A 80 7.67 -13.17 3.76
CA ALA A 80 8.97 -12.54 3.60
C ALA A 80 8.99 -11.24 4.38
N ALA A 81 10.13 -10.93 4.97
CA ALA A 81 10.35 -9.68 5.69
C ALA A 81 11.66 -9.05 5.23
N MET A 82 11.64 -7.76 4.92
CA MET A 82 12.80 -7.02 4.43
C MET A 82 12.82 -5.61 5.00
N ASP A 83 14.02 -5.10 5.29
CA ASP A 83 14.21 -3.68 5.50
C ASP A 83 14.11 -2.88 4.18
N TYR A 84 13.92 -1.57 4.28
CA TYR A 84 13.79 -0.71 3.09
C TYR A 84 15.07 -0.66 2.26
N ALA A 85 16.23 -0.77 2.87
CA ALA A 85 17.50 -0.81 2.15
C ALA A 85 17.57 -2.03 1.23
N SER A 86 17.11 -3.18 1.69
CA SER A 86 17.04 -4.43 0.90
C SER A 86 16.02 -4.34 -0.22
N VAL A 87 14.83 -3.79 0.04
CA VAL A 87 13.82 -3.54 -0.99
C VAL A 87 14.37 -2.62 -2.08
N ASN A 88 15.03 -1.54 -1.68
CA ASN A 88 15.54 -0.53 -2.59
C ASN A 88 16.78 -0.97 -3.41
N ARG A 89 17.41 -2.07 -3.02
CA ARG A 89 18.40 -2.75 -3.89
C ARG A 89 17.74 -3.56 -5.00
N MET A 90 16.47 -3.93 -4.85
CA MET A 90 15.75 -4.76 -5.82
C MET A 90 14.93 -3.94 -6.81
N ILE A 91 14.39 -2.81 -6.38
CA ILE A 91 13.46 -1.98 -7.18
C ILE A 91 13.85 -0.51 -7.18
N GLN A 92 13.45 0.19 -8.25
CA GLN A 92 13.59 1.63 -8.41
C GLN A 92 12.24 2.20 -8.88
N PRO A 93 11.82 3.40 -8.45
CA PRO A 93 12.47 4.27 -7.47
C PRO A 93 12.41 3.73 -6.04
N ASN A 94 13.17 4.35 -5.14
CA ASN A 94 13.22 3.97 -3.73
C ASN A 94 11.86 4.08 -3.04
N VAL A 95 11.57 3.08 -2.20
CA VAL A 95 10.39 3.02 -1.35
C VAL A 95 10.78 3.33 0.08
N SER A 96 9.94 4.07 0.78
CA SER A 96 10.05 4.33 2.21
C SER A 96 8.68 4.23 2.87
N PHE A 97 8.65 4.06 4.18
CA PHE A 97 7.40 4.08 4.95
C PHE A 97 6.64 5.41 4.74
N ARG A 98 7.35 6.52 4.77
CA ARG A 98 6.76 7.84 4.54
C ARG A 98 6.10 7.95 3.17
N MET A 99 6.78 7.49 2.11
CA MET A 99 6.21 7.46 0.76
C MET A 99 4.92 6.64 0.69
N LEU A 100 4.90 5.46 1.31
CA LEU A 100 3.71 4.60 1.36
C LEU A 100 2.57 5.27 2.14
N GLN A 101 2.88 5.93 3.25
CA GLN A 101 1.89 6.66 4.04
C GLN A 101 1.33 7.87 3.28
N GLU A 102 2.15 8.62 2.59
CA GLU A 102 1.73 9.75 1.74
C GLU A 102 0.85 9.25 0.58
N LEU A 103 1.18 8.12 -0.02
CA LEU A 103 0.36 7.48 -1.06
C LEU A 103 -1.05 7.14 -0.54
N CYS A 104 -1.14 6.54 0.65
CA CYS A 104 -2.42 6.24 1.29
C CYS A 104 -3.24 7.50 1.61
N ASN A 105 -2.58 8.62 1.81
CA ASN A 105 -3.19 9.91 2.12
C ASN A 105 -3.61 10.73 0.90
N HIS A 106 -3.39 10.21 -0.29
CA HIS A 106 -3.70 10.97 -1.50
C HIS A 106 -5.15 11.46 -1.49
N PRO A 107 -5.41 12.74 -1.82
CA PRO A 107 -6.76 13.30 -1.79
C PRO A 107 -7.71 12.54 -2.72
N ILE A 108 -8.90 12.20 -2.21
CA ILE A 108 -10.00 11.68 -3.03
C ILE A 108 -10.83 12.89 -3.47
N THR A 109 -10.83 13.18 -4.77
CA THR A 109 -11.64 14.26 -5.31
C THR A 109 -12.83 13.69 -6.07
N PRO A 110 -14.06 14.21 -5.85
CA PRO A 110 -15.26 13.70 -6.51
C PRO A 110 -15.25 13.87 -8.04
N LYS A 111 -14.47 14.82 -8.53
CA LYS A 111 -14.45 15.24 -9.95
C LYS A 111 -13.40 14.56 -10.82
N LYS A 112 -12.43 13.90 -10.23
CA LYS A 112 -11.39 13.17 -10.97
C LYS A 112 -11.33 11.73 -10.50
N LYS A 113 -11.62 10.80 -11.40
CA LYS A 113 -11.28 9.38 -11.24
C LYS A 113 -9.75 9.25 -11.38
N GLU A 114 -9.02 9.89 -10.50
CA GLU A 114 -7.56 9.83 -10.52
C GLU A 114 -7.11 8.49 -9.95
N ASN A 115 -6.65 7.63 -10.84
CA ASN A 115 -5.81 6.52 -10.45
C ASN A 115 -4.42 7.10 -10.17
N ILE A 116 -3.86 6.79 -9.02
CA ILE A 116 -2.46 7.06 -8.74
C ILE A 116 -1.68 5.93 -9.42
N GLU A 117 -0.75 6.30 -10.26
CA GLU A 117 0.11 5.36 -10.95
C GLU A 117 1.56 5.56 -10.52
N GLN A 118 2.23 4.47 -10.18
CA GLN A 118 3.64 4.43 -9.88
C GLN A 118 4.30 3.29 -10.64
N GLU A 119 5.37 3.62 -11.34
CA GLU A 119 6.19 2.64 -12.04
C GLU A 119 7.39 2.25 -11.17
N PHE A 120 7.65 0.94 -11.10
CA PHE A 120 8.83 0.36 -10.51
C PHE A 120 9.59 -0.47 -11.54
N VAL A 121 10.90 -0.47 -11.44
CA VAL A 121 11.80 -1.27 -12.28
C VAL A 121 12.61 -2.20 -11.38
N SER A 122 12.66 -3.48 -11.74
CA SER A 122 13.50 -4.49 -11.11
C SER A 122 14.26 -5.26 -12.20
N GLY A 123 15.54 -4.94 -12.39
CA GLY A 123 16.33 -5.51 -13.48
C GLY A 123 15.70 -5.21 -14.86
N LYS A 124 15.25 -6.25 -15.56
CA LYS A 124 14.56 -6.16 -16.85
C LYS A 124 13.04 -6.04 -16.72
N HIS A 125 12.50 -6.21 -15.54
CA HIS A 125 11.06 -6.22 -15.29
C HIS A 125 10.56 -4.82 -14.95
N ARG A 126 9.40 -4.50 -15.48
CA ARG A 126 8.67 -3.26 -15.28
C ARG A 126 7.36 -3.56 -14.57
N LEU A 127 7.15 -2.96 -13.41
CA LEU A 127 5.90 -3.08 -12.67
C LEU A 127 5.22 -1.72 -12.61
N ILE A 128 4.01 -1.64 -13.12
CA ILE A 128 3.15 -0.46 -12.97
C ILE A 128 2.08 -0.78 -11.94
N VAL A 129 2.04 0.00 -10.88
CA VAL A 129 1.06 -0.11 -9.80
C VAL A 129 0.10 1.05 -9.90
N THR A 130 -1.19 0.76 -10.00
CA THR A 130 -2.26 1.76 -9.97
C THR A 130 -3.11 1.57 -8.74
N CYS A 131 -3.45 2.66 -8.06
CA CYS A 131 -4.32 2.65 -6.89
C CYS A 131 -5.50 3.60 -7.09
N LYS A 132 -6.71 3.11 -6.83
CA LYS A 132 -7.92 3.93 -6.75
C LYS A 132 -8.53 3.76 -5.36
N PHE A 133 -8.57 4.83 -4.60
CA PHE A 133 -9.10 4.84 -3.23
C PHE A 133 -10.58 5.19 -3.19
N SER A 134 -11.31 4.56 -2.27
CA SER A 134 -12.71 4.83 -2.00
C SER A 134 -13.08 4.46 -0.56
N ASN A 135 -14.27 4.89 -0.12
CA ASN A 135 -14.82 4.57 1.22
C ASN A 135 -13.82 4.86 2.35
N ARG A 136 -13.27 6.06 2.35
CA ARG A 136 -12.29 6.48 3.35
C ARG A 136 -12.97 6.88 4.65
N GLU A 137 -12.43 6.33 5.74
CA GLU A 137 -12.84 6.63 7.11
C GLU A 137 -11.62 6.98 7.96
N TYR A 138 -11.78 7.98 8.83
CA TYR A 138 -10.73 8.44 9.73
C TYR A 138 -11.06 8.10 11.18
N ASN A 139 -10.03 7.74 11.96
CA ASN A 139 -10.10 7.54 13.41
C ASN A 139 -11.12 6.48 13.87
N THR A 140 -11.36 5.46 13.04
CA THR A 140 -12.29 4.36 13.35
C THR A 140 -11.57 3.05 13.73
N LEU A 141 -10.26 2.96 13.54
CA LEU A 141 -9.50 1.73 13.81
C LEU A 141 -9.13 1.64 15.30
N GLN A 142 -9.18 0.42 15.79
CA GLN A 142 -8.64 0.07 17.12
C GLN A 142 -7.10 0.00 17.07
N ALA A 143 -6.47 -0.33 18.20
CA ALA A 143 -5.02 -0.50 18.28
C ALA A 143 -4.49 -1.45 17.21
N PRO A 144 -3.30 -1.17 16.62
CA PRO A 144 -2.74 -1.99 15.56
C PRO A 144 -2.39 -3.39 16.05
N ALA A 145 -2.67 -4.39 15.20
CA ALA A 145 -2.30 -5.77 15.45
C ALA A 145 -1.48 -6.32 14.28
N ARG A 146 -0.28 -6.80 14.60
CA ARG A 146 0.62 -7.45 13.66
C ARG A 146 0.23 -8.92 13.45
N THR A 147 0.46 -9.42 12.25
CA THR A 147 0.29 -10.85 11.97
C THR A 147 1.33 -11.66 12.74
N LYS A 148 0.89 -12.71 13.43
CA LYS A 148 1.79 -13.63 14.13
C LYS A 148 2.43 -14.58 13.13
N VAL A 149 3.77 -14.66 13.13
CA VAL A 149 4.55 -15.43 12.14
C VAL A 149 4.63 -16.94 12.43
N ASN A 150 4.26 -17.38 13.64
CA ASN A 150 4.40 -18.77 14.09
C ASN A 150 3.69 -19.83 13.22
N LYS A 151 2.72 -19.41 12.40
CA LYS A 151 2.00 -20.28 11.46
C LYS A 151 2.50 -20.18 10.01
N TYR A 152 3.55 -19.41 9.77
CA TYR A 152 4.09 -19.12 8.46
C TYR A 152 5.55 -19.56 8.35
N LYS A 153 5.94 -20.01 7.17
CA LYS A 153 7.34 -20.28 6.83
C LYS A 153 7.97 -19.03 6.23
N GLN A 154 9.12 -18.63 6.75
CA GLN A 154 9.88 -17.53 6.14
C GLN A 154 10.53 -17.99 4.83
N VAL A 155 10.39 -17.16 3.79
CA VAL A 155 10.95 -17.39 2.46
C VAL A 155 11.53 -16.09 1.91
N ASP A 156 12.29 -16.18 0.82
CA ASP A 156 12.71 -15.00 0.06
C ASP A 156 11.50 -14.33 -0.61
N LEU A 157 11.51 -13.01 -0.69
CA LEU A 157 10.42 -12.24 -1.32
C LEU A 157 10.16 -12.67 -2.76
N ARG A 158 11.21 -13.04 -3.51
CA ARG A 158 11.10 -13.52 -4.90
C ARG A 158 10.32 -14.83 -5.02
N THR A 159 10.17 -15.58 -3.93
CA THR A 159 9.34 -16.79 -3.87
C THR A 159 7.84 -16.43 -3.84
N ILE A 160 7.50 -15.26 -3.29
CA ILE A 160 6.11 -14.78 -3.18
C ILE A 160 5.76 -13.89 -4.37
N LEU A 161 6.65 -12.98 -4.73
CA LEU A 161 6.47 -12.05 -5.83
C LEU A 161 7.47 -12.36 -6.94
N PRO A 162 7.03 -12.59 -8.17
CA PRO A 162 7.91 -12.89 -9.31
C PRO A 162 8.61 -11.61 -9.82
N LEU A 163 9.55 -11.08 -9.06
CA LEU A 163 10.32 -9.88 -9.35
C LEU A 163 11.65 -10.23 -10.05
#